data_9088270400528acd97c0d735939afbc8
#
_entry.id   9088270400528acd97c0d735939afbc8
#
_cell.length_a   1.000
_cell.length_b   1.000
_cell.length_c   1.000
_cell.angle_alpha   90.00
_cell.angle_beta   90.00
_cell.angle_gamma   90.00
#
_symmetry.space_group_name_H-M   'P 1'
#
loop_
_entity.id
_entity.type
_entity.pdbx_description
1 polymer ?
#
loop_
_entity_poly.entity_id
_entity_poly.type
_entity_poly.pdbx_seq_one_letter_code
_entity_poly.pdbx_strand_id
1 'polypeptide(L)'
;MTSPNYVDLQLRLASAALAVRHGDITSELSTVARELQQFTSLDLPSRVLQQRLGLSDMAMRVVWSLTSVMLDGAFRARVAEELGSNRITADAIARIVYDGSPQLAFVELGPTAPLRQLNVIERCDGGPSDLHETQWAWTISRRIVAWLYGDTSIDPELTACKLAKPIASLDDLALASGVAVLAREAVRMTRSVVLATGARGLGRRSVLVAAAHERAMKLLEIDARKLSNDPRELACIVRECKLMGAFPLVLNVDMLDERAQQRLGDRLNAINGPIFATSVGRGTALRWNRPVVELRLAPPSSKARAKHWHRALGTGDGDAQYLAGQYPIAPALVERAAEAARARAAERDLEPRDIEAGVRSVLDDRLSGLAQRLDVKQSWDDLVLADDHVIALRELVARVRRRGTVYEDWGFADKVGKGLGVAALFSGPPGTGKTMLASLIARELNLEIYVADLSKLVSKYVGETEKQLSELFDAAEAAHAVLLFDEADSLFGKRTDVKSSNDRYANLETNYLLQRLESFTGICILTSNHESNIDPAFQRRLSLHLRLELPTPLERAALWKAMMPTNAPVEVIDFRNLAHRFEMSGGYIKNAALRAAFLAADEQTPITEALLHRSAMVEYEAMGKIV
;
A
#
# COMPACT_ATOMS: atom_id res chain seq x y z
N MET A 1 36.66 8.91 -27.66
CA MET A 1 35.59 9.43 -28.57
C MET A 1 34.27 9.22 -27.88
N THR A 2 33.39 10.19 -27.92
CA THR A 2 32.09 10.18 -27.21
C THR A 2 31.02 9.43 -28.00
N SER A 3 29.99 8.88 -27.32
CA SER A 3 28.83 8.23 -27.95
C SER A 3 28.16 9.08 -29.03
N PRO A 4 28.04 10.43 -28.88
CA PRO A 4 27.50 11.29 -29.92
C PRO A 4 28.24 11.21 -31.25
N ASN A 5 29.59 11.18 -31.24
CA ASN A 5 30.36 11.06 -32.48
C ASN A 5 30.10 9.77 -33.24
N TYR A 6 29.85 8.67 -32.51
CA TYR A 6 29.48 7.40 -33.13
C TYR A 6 28.08 7.46 -33.75
N VAL A 7 27.12 8.10 -33.09
CA VAL A 7 25.77 8.28 -33.61
C VAL A 7 25.79 9.11 -34.87
N ASP A 8 26.52 10.24 -34.90
CA ASP A 8 26.65 11.10 -36.07
C ASP A 8 27.27 10.35 -37.26
N LEU A 9 28.28 9.50 -37.02
CA LEU A 9 28.84 8.65 -38.06
C LEU A 9 27.85 7.62 -38.60
N GLN A 10 27.01 7.03 -37.76
CA GLN A 10 25.95 6.12 -38.20
C GLN A 10 24.85 6.83 -39.01
N LEU A 11 24.48 8.05 -38.64
CA LEU A 11 23.56 8.89 -39.41
C LEU A 11 24.12 9.23 -40.78
N ARG A 12 25.42 9.61 -40.84
CA ARG A 12 26.13 9.87 -42.11
C ARG A 12 26.24 8.60 -42.95
N LEU A 13 26.44 7.42 -42.34
CA LEU A 13 26.46 6.13 -43.06
C LEU A 13 25.11 5.84 -43.71
N ALA A 14 23.99 6.03 -42.97
CA ALA A 14 22.65 5.84 -43.49
C ALA A 14 22.37 6.81 -44.67
N SER A 15 22.79 8.06 -44.54
CA SER A 15 22.68 9.09 -45.59
C SER A 15 23.50 8.73 -46.83
N ALA A 16 24.76 8.30 -46.65
CA ALA A 16 25.64 7.91 -47.74
C ALA A 16 25.16 6.62 -48.44
N ALA A 17 24.62 5.67 -47.69
CA ALA A 17 24.03 4.44 -48.23
C ALA A 17 22.82 4.73 -49.14
N LEU A 18 22.02 5.72 -48.78
CA LEU A 18 20.91 6.17 -49.63
C LEU A 18 21.41 6.85 -50.89
N ALA A 19 22.40 7.72 -50.79
CA ALA A 19 23.03 8.44 -51.91
C ALA A 19 23.64 7.49 -52.95
N VAL A 20 24.31 6.42 -52.53
CA VAL A 20 24.92 5.42 -53.42
C VAL A 20 23.89 4.72 -54.29
N ARG A 21 22.67 4.52 -53.84
CA ARG A 21 21.60 3.93 -54.62
C ARG A 21 21.13 4.79 -55.82
N HIS A 22 21.46 6.11 -55.73
CA HIS A 22 21.16 7.05 -56.83
C HIS A 22 22.37 7.30 -57.77
N GLY A 23 23.43 6.54 -57.62
CA GLY A 23 24.63 6.71 -58.45
C GLY A 23 25.61 7.78 -57.95
N ASP A 24 25.36 8.39 -56.78
CA ASP A 24 26.25 9.34 -56.13
C ASP A 24 27.29 8.62 -55.26
N ILE A 25 28.51 8.85 -55.60
CA ILE A 25 29.81 8.68 -54.93
C ILE A 25 29.93 7.61 -53.84
N THR A 26 30.44 6.45 -54.17
CA THR A 26 30.91 5.36 -53.29
C THR A 26 32.03 5.77 -52.30
N SER A 27 32.69 6.93 -52.49
CA SER A 27 33.83 7.40 -51.70
C SER A 27 33.43 7.82 -50.26
N GLU A 28 32.30 8.46 -50.07
CA GLU A 28 31.83 8.89 -48.76
C GLU A 28 31.40 7.69 -47.89
N LEU A 29 30.66 6.73 -48.47
CA LEU A 29 30.28 5.49 -47.79
C LEU A 29 31.49 4.73 -47.28
N SER A 30 32.53 4.57 -48.12
CA SER A 30 33.76 3.85 -47.77
C SER A 30 34.57 4.58 -46.70
N THR A 31 34.53 5.92 -46.69
CA THR A 31 35.21 6.74 -45.68
C THR A 31 34.53 6.64 -44.33
N VAL A 32 33.21 6.84 -44.27
CA VAL A 32 32.43 6.74 -43.03
C VAL A 32 32.47 5.32 -42.47
N ALA A 33 32.40 4.30 -43.34
CA ALA A 33 32.51 2.90 -42.90
C ALA A 33 33.87 2.60 -42.25
N ARG A 34 34.95 3.18 -42.79
CA ARG A 34 36.32 3.06 -42.22
C ARG A 34 36.44 3.81 -40.89
N GLU A 35 35.89 4.99 -40.76
CA GLU A 35 35.83 5.72 -39.49
C GLU A 35 35.05 4.94 -38.41
N LEU A 36 33.95 4.30 -38.77
CA LEU A 36 33.16 3.46 -37.85
C LEU A 36 33.92 2.21 -37.37
N GLN A 37 34.82 1.66 -38.20
CA GLN A 37 35.68 0.53 -37.80
C GLN A 37 36.62 0.85 -36.64
N GLN A 38 36.91 2.13 -36.38
CA GLN A 38 37.71 2.55 -35.24
C GLN A 38 36.97 2.41 -33.89
N PHE A 39 35.67 2.29 -33.91
CA PHE A 39 34.85 2.08 -32.72
C PHE A 39 34.71 0.59 -32.40
N THR A 40 35.72 0.03 -31.79
CA THR A 40 35.77 -1.41 -31.43
C THR A 40 35.18 -1.73 -30.06
N SER A 41 34.84 -0.72 -29.24
CA SER A 41 34.33 -0.90 -27.88
C SER A 41 32.98 -1.64 -27.85
N LEU A 42 32.91 -2.69 -27.04
CA LEU A 42 31.68 -3.44 -26.79
C LEU A 42 30.63 -2.64 -26.00
N ASP A 43 31.04 -1.53 -25.37
CA ASP A 43 30.20 -0.70 -24.50
C ASP A 43 29.46 0.43 -25.23
N LEU A 44 29.48 0.44 -26.56
CA LEU A 44 28.69 1.41 -27.34
C LEU A 44 27.18 1.18 -27.09
N PRO A 45 26.42 2.25 -26.81
CA PRO A 45 24.99 2.13 -26.54
C PRO A 45 24.20 1.36 -27.61
N SER A 46 24.58 1.50 -28.89
CA SER A 46 23.98 0.78 -30.01
C SER A 46 24.22 -0.72 -29.98
N ARG A 47 25.44 -1.16 -29.62
CA ARG A 47 25.76 -2.59 -29.48
C ARG A 47 25.07 -3.19 -28.28
N VAL A 48 25.05 -2.48 -27.17
CA VAL A 48 24.30 -2.89 -25.98
C VAL A 48 22.82 -3.02 -26.29
N LEU A 49 22.24 -2.06 -27.02
CA LEU A 49 20.87 -2.08 -27.50
C LEU A 49 20.61 -3.33 -28.35
N GLN A 50 21.43 -3.55 -29.37
CA GLN A 50 21.31 -4.68 -30.29
C GLN A 50 21.33 -6.01 -29.53
N GLN A 51 22.33 -6.20 -28.68
CA GLN A 51 22.53 -7.43 -27.92
C GLN A 51 21.40 -7.68 -26.91
N ARG A 52 21.05 -6.67 -26.12
CA ARG A 52 20.06 -6.81 -25.05
C ARG A 52 18.64 -6.96 -25.57
N LEU A 53 18.29 -6.32 -26.66
CA LEU A 53 16.97 -6.44 -27.27
C LEU A 53 16.88 -7.62 -28.27
N GLY A 54 18.01 -8.23 -28.62
CA GLY A 54 18.09 -9.33 -29.59
C GLY A 54 17.74 -8.88 -31.01
N LEU A 55 18.23 -7.70 -31.42
CA LEU A 55 17.97 -7.14 -32.74
C LEU A 55 18.97 -7.72 -33.77
N SER A 56 18.45 -8.08 -34.95
CA SER A 56 19.28 -8.45 -36.10
C SER A 56 20.05 -7.23 -36.64
N ASP A 57 21.08 -7.45 -37.43
CA ASP A 57 21.80 -6.37 -38.12
C ASP A 57 20.85 -5.58 -39.03
N MET A 58 19.90 -6.26 -39.67
CA MET A 58 18.89 -5.61 -40.49
C MET A 58 17.90 -4.77 -39.66
N ALA A 59 17.46 -5.28 -38.49
CA ALA A 59 16.67 -4.50 -37.56
C ALA A 59 17.42 -3.23 -37.10
N MET A 60 18.74 -3.34 -36.85
CA MET A 60 19.55 -2.17 -36.53
C MET A 60 19.66 -1.16 -37.68
N ARG A 61 19.68 -1.60 -38.93
CA ARG A 61 19.59 -0.69 -40.09
C ARG A 61 18.25 0.05 -40.12
N VAL A 62 17.14 -0.63 -39.79
CA VAL A 62 15.82 0.03 -39.63
C VAL A 62 15.89 1.09 -38.51
N VAL A 63 16.47 0.73 -37.37
CA VAL A 63 16.65 1.67 -36.23
C VAL A 63 17.41 2.92 -36.68
N TRP A 64 18.55 2.75 -37.38
CA TRP A 64 19.36 3.89 -37.87
C TRP A 64 18.64 4.72 -38.92
N SER A 65 17.95 4.08 -39.89
CA SER A 65 17.17 4.77 -40.92
C SER A 65 16.08 5.65 -40.33
N LEU A 66 15.28 5.09 -39.37
CA LEU A 66 14.25 5.85 -38.69
C LEU A 66 14.81 6.95 -37.78
N THR A 67 15.97 6.70 -37.14
CA THR A 67 16.66 7.71 -36.35
C THR A 67 17.14 8.87 -37.24
N SER A 68 17.69 8.56 -38.42
CA SER A 68 18.09 9.57 -39.40
C SER A 68 16.93 10.41 -39.88
N VAL A 69 15.79 9.79 -40.22
CA VAL A 69 14.55 10.52 -40.57
C VAL A 69 14.08 11.43 -39.45
N MET A 70 14.24 11.02 -38.23
CA MET A 70 13.82 11.83 -37.07
C MET A 70 14.74 13.03 -36.82
N LEU A 71 16.06 12.85 -36.95
CA LEU A 71 17.06 13.83 -36.51
C LEU A 71 17.65 14.65 -37.66
N ASP A 72 17.79 14.09 -38.86
CA ASP A 72 18.39 14.74 -40.03
C ASP A 72 17.33 15.24 -41.01
N GLY A 73 17.21 16.57 -41.10
CA GLY A 73 16.27 17.22 -42.01
C GLY A 73 16.61 17.02 -43.48
N ALA A 74 17.90 16.94 -43.84
CA ALA A 74 18.34 16.73 -45.22
C ALA A 74 18.07 15.29 -45.67
N PHE A 75 18.34 14.32 -44.80
CA PHE A 75 17.98 12.92 -45.04
C PHE A 75 16.47 12.74 -45.20
N ARG A 76 15.68 13.39 -44.35
CA ARG A 76 14.22 13.36 -44.43
C ARG A 76 13.69 13.94 -45.74
N ALA A 77 14.26 15.05 -46.20
CA ALA A 77 13.89 15.67 -47.46
C ALA A 77 14.14 14.74 -48.66
N ARG A 78 15.34 14.12 -48.71
CA ARG A 78 15.69 13.15 -49.74
C ARG A 78 14.77 11.93 -49.74
N VAL A 79 14.48 11.36 -48.58
CA VAL A 79 13.54 10.23 -48.45
C VAL A 79 12.14 10.63 -48.93
N ALA A 80 11.70 11.85 -48.62
CA ALA A 80 10.39 12.35 -49.07
C ALA A 80 10.32 12.53 -50.57
N GLU A 81 11.41 13.01 -51.19
CA GLU A 81 11.49 13.15 -52.65
C GLU A 81 11.44 11.79 -53.38
N GLU A 82 12.21 10.79 -52.86
CA GLU A 82 12.19 9.44 -53.43
C GLU A 82 10.87 8.67 -53.29
N LEU A 83 10.22 8.82 -52.15
CA LEU A 83 9.06 8.06 -51.81
C LEU A 83 7.75 8.81 -52.11
N GLY A 84 7.84 10.08 -52.43
CA GLY A 84 6.67 10.94 -52.62
C GLY A 84 5.87 11.19 -51.34
N SER A 85 6.48 10.93 -50.17
CA SER A 85 5.80 11.03 -48.87
C SER A 85 6.79 11.27 -47.75
N ASN A 86 6.40 12.11 -46.79
CA ASN A 86 7.15 12.30 -45.53
C ASN A 86 6.94 11.17 -44.53
N ARG A 87 6.12 10.16 -44.86
CA ARG A 87 5.80 9.03 -43.97
C ARG A 87 6.61 7.82 -44.38
N ILE A 88 7.35 7.26 -43.39
CA ILE A 88 8.14 6.04 -43.58
C ILE A 88 7.24 4.83 -43.37
N THR A 89 6.72 4.29 -44.45
CA THR A 89 5.89 3.07 -44.47
C THR A 89 6.74 1.81 -44.48
N ALA A 90 6.14 0.64 -44.27
CA ALA A 90 6.84 -0.64 -44.41
C ALA A 90 7.39 -0.83 -45.86
N ASP A 91 6.69 -0.38 -46.88
CA ASP A 91 7.17 -0.37 -48.27
C ASP A 91 8.39 0.55 -48.43
N ALA A 92 8.40 1.70 -47.75
CA ALA A 92 9.54 2.61 -47.73
C ALA A 92 10.77 1.94 -47.09
N ILE A 93 10.56 1.31 -45.94
CA ILE A 93 11.63 0.55 -45.24
C ILE A 93 12.14 -0.59 -46.09
N ALA A 94 11.24 -1.29 -46.81
CA ALA A 94 11.65 -2.35 -47.74
C ALA A 94 12.59 -1.81 -48.82
N ARG A 95 12.30 -0.64 -49.38
CA ARG A 95 13.16 0.00 -50.39
C ARG A 95 14.47 0.49 -49.83
N ILE A 96 14.46 1.11 -48.65
CA ILE A 96 15.67 1.73 -48.05
C ILE A 96 16.61 0.68 -47.45
N VAL A 97 16.07 -0.37 -46.77
CA VAL A 97 16.87 -1.31 -45.98
C VAL A 97 17.02 -2.65 -46.66
N TYR A 98 16.02 -3.12 -47.41
CA TYR A 98 15.88 -4.50 -47.89
C TYR A 98 15.95 -4.65 -49.42
N ASP A 99 16.58 -3.71 -50.11
CA ASP A 99 16.78 -3.71 -51.58
C ASP A 99 15.49 -3.95 -52.35
N GLY A 100 14.40 -3.39 -51.84
CA GLY A 100 13.08 -3.49 -52.46
C GLY A 100 12.33 -4.79 -52.15
N SER A 101 12.82 -5.60 -51.18
CA SER A 101 12.16 -6.86 -50.81
C SER A 101 11.10 -6.65 -49.70
N PRO A 102 9.79 -6.56 -50.05
CA PRO A 102 8.73 -6.31 -49.06
C PRO A 102 8.59 -7.43 -48.02
N GLN A 103 8.90 -8.66 -48.44
CA GLN A 103 8.77 -9.85 -47.59
C GLN A 103 9.71 -9.80 -46.38
N LEU A 104 10.95 -9.38 -46.60
CA LEU A 104 11.93 -9.25 -45.51
C LEU A 104 11.56 -8.12 -44.56
N ALA A 105 11.12 -6.99 -45.08
CA ALA A 105 10.60 -5.88 -44.25
C ALA A 105 9.39 -6.31 -43.41
N PHE A 106 8.47 -7.09 -44.00
CA PHE A 106 7.30 -7.58 -43.31
C PHE A 106 7.65 -8.51 -42.13
N VAL A 107 8.67 -9.36 -42.26
CA VAL A 107 9.14 -10.23 -41.17
C VAL A 107 9.70 -9.40 -40.01
N GLU A 108 10.56 -8.42 -40.28
CA GLU A 108 11.18 -7.57 -39.25
C GLU A 108 10.19 -6.55 -38.61
N LEU A 109 9.17 -6.15 -39.33
CA LEU A 109 8.13 -5.25 -38.86
C LEU A 109 6.88 -6.00 -38.41
N GLY A 110 6.88 -7.32 -38.47
CA GLY A 110 5.74 -8.16 -38.08
C GLY A 110 5.41 -8.06 -36.59
N PRO A 111 4.18 -8.45 -36.18
CA PRO A 111 3.73 -8.33 -34.81
C PRO A 111 4.55 -9.15 -33.80
N THR A 112 5.26 -10.17 -34.26
CA THR A 112 6.15 -11.04 -33.46
C THR A 112 7.60 -10.57 -33.45
N ALA A 113 7.97 -9.61 -34.29
CA ALA A 113 9.36 -9.11 -34.39
C ALA A 113 9.74 -8.28 -33.16
N PRO A 114 11.00 -8.35 -32.72
CA PRO A 114 11.48 -7.59 -31.55
C PRO A 114 11.28 -6.08 -31.66
N LEU A 115 11.38 -5.51 -32.88
CA LEU A 115 11.17 -4.08 -33.10
C LEU A 115 9.77 -3.63 -32.63
N ARG A 116 8.73 -4.43 -32.90
CA ARG A 116 7.35 -4.12 -32.46
C ARG A 116 7.06 -4.62 -31.05
N GLN A 117 7.46 -5.84 -30.72
CA GLN A 117 7.17 -6.42 -29.40
C GLN A 117 7.74 -5.63 -28.24
N LEU A 118 8.88 -4.97 -28.45
CA LEU A 118 9.59 -4.17 -27.46
C LEU A 118 9.36 -2.65 -27.64
N ASN A 119 8.40 -2.28 -28.49
CA ASN A 119 8.12 -0.88 -28.78
C ASN A 119 9.38 -0.05 -29.12
N VAL A 120 10.29 -0.66 -29.91
CA VAL A 120 11.46 0.03 -30.48
C VAL A 120 11.02 0.99 -31.56
N ILE A 121 10.05 0.57 -32.37
CA ILE A 121 9.37 1.37 -33.37
C ILE A 121 7.91 1.52 -33.02
N GLU A 122 7.34 2.63 -33.39
CA GLU A 122 5.96 3.01 -33.08
C GLU A 122 5.21 3.35 -34.37
N ARG A 123 3.91 3.02 -34.39
CA ARG A 123 3.07 3.47 -35.47
C ARG A 123 2.79 4.95 -35.32
N CYS A 124 2.97 5.72 -36.41
CA CYS A 124 2.58 7.13 -36.43
C CYS A 124 1.07 7.26 -36.31
N ASP A 125 0.59 8.03 -35.33
CA ASP A 125 -0.83 8.33 -35.19
C ASP A 125 -1.33 9.20 -36.35
N GLY A 126 -2.61 9.01 -36.73
CA GLY A 126 -3.29 9.83 -37.73
C GLY A 126 -3.38 9.25 -39.13
N GLY A 127 -3.02 7.97 -39.33
CA GLY A 127 -3.38 7.26 -40.59
C GLY A 127 -4.79 6.69 -40.52
N PRO A 128 -5.50 6.57 -41.69
CA PRO A 128 -6.78 5.88 -41.75
C PRO A 128 -6.71 4.48 -41.12
N SER A 129 -7.77 4.06 -40.44
CA SER A 129 -7.84 2.77 -39.75
C SER A 129 -7.89 1.56 -40.68
N ASP A 130 -8.24 1.77 -41.90
CA ASP A 130 -8.48 0.82 -42.98
C ASP A 130 -7.28 0.61 -43.94
N LEU A 131 -6.13 1.24 -43.63
CA LEU A 131 -4.91 1.01 -44.42
C LEU A 131 -4.37 -0.40 -44.19
N HIS A 132 -3.92 -1.02 -45.30
CA HIS A 132 -3.16 -2.26 -45.25
C HIS A 132 -1.88 -2.09 -44.41
N GLU A 133 -1.45 -3.14 -43.74
CA GLU A 133 -0.30 -3.09 -42.81
C GLU A 133 1.00 -2.59 -43.45
N THR A 134 1.21 -2.85 -44.74
CA THR A 134 2.35 -2.33 -45.51
C THR A 134 2.37 -0.82 -45.66
N GLN A 135 1.22 -0.17 -45.54
CA GLN A 135 1.04 1.28 -45.66
C GLN A 135 1.11 1.99 -44.30
N TRP A 136 1.28 1.26 -43.20
CA TRP A 136 1.44 1.88 -41.91
C TRP A 136 2.76 2.64 -41.86
N ALA A 137 2.70 3.86 -41.34
CA ALA A 137 3.88 4.68 -41.13
C ALA A 137 4.50 4.36 -39.76
N TRP A 138 5.81 4.25 -39.75
CA TRP A 138 6.59 3.92 -38.57
C TRP A 138 7.53 5.05 -38.18
N THR A 139 7.74 5.21 -36.88
CA THR A 139 8.75 6.10 -36.30
C THR A 139 9.56 5.35 -35.26
N ILE A 140 10.73 5.86 -34.92
CA ILE A 140 11.55 5.33 -33.83
C ILE A 140 11.06 5.87 -32.50
N SER A 141 11.02 5.03 -31.47
CA SER A 141 10.72 5.48 -30.11
C SER A 141 11.74 6.50 -29.62
N ARG A 142 11.28 7.61 -29.04
CA ARG A 142 12.15 8.65 -28.47
C ARG A 142 13.10 8.09 -27.42
N ARG A 143 12.64 7.11 -26.66
CA ARG A 143 13.46 6.42 -25.66
C ARG A 143 14.67 5.70 -26.26
N ILE A 144 14.50 5.09 -27.43
CA ILE A 144 15.59 4.41 -28.14
C ILE A 144 16.60 5.43 -28.63
N VAL A 145 16.15 6.55 -29.17
CA VAL A 145 17.04 7.63 -29.60
C VAL A 145 17.85 8.17 -28.41
N ALA A 146 17.20 8.46 -27.28
CA ALA A 146 17.88 8.91 -26.07
C ALA A 146 18.95 7.89 -25.60
N TRP A 147 18.61 6.58 -25.65
CA TRP A 147 19.57 5.52 -25.33
C TRP A 147 20.79 5.53 -26.25
N LEU A 148 20.60 5.70 -27.56
CA LEU A 148 21.71 5.76 -28.54
C LEU A 148 22.65 6.92 -28.23
N TYR A 149 22.16 8.04 -27.70
CA TYR A 149 22.98 9.18 -27.24
C TYR A 149 23.54 9.01 -25.82
N GLY A 150 23.32 7.85 -25.18
CA GLY A 150 23.92 7.49 -23.88
C GLY A 150 23.05 7.79 -22.67
N ASP A 151 21.78 8.14 -22.85
CA ASP A 151 20.85 8.30 -21.73
C ASP A 151 20.46 6.92 -21.17
N THR A 152 20.94 6.64 -19.96
CA THR A 152 20.68 5.41 -19.22
C THR A 152 19.57 5.57 -18.16
N SER A 153 18.83 6.68 -18.17
CA SER A 153 17.65 6.83 -17.30
C SER A 153 16.52 5.87 -17.72
N ILE A 154 15.53 5.69 -16.88
CA ILE A 154 14.30 4.96 -17.26
C ILE A 154 13.46 5.85 -18.16
N ASP A 155 12.70 5.23 -19.07
CA ASP A 155 11.72 5.93 -19.90
C ASP A 155 10.78 6.78 -19.01
N PRO A 156 10.78 8.12 -19.15
CA PRO A 156 9.97 9.00 -18.33
C PRO A 156 8.45 8.81 -18.50
N GLU A 157 8.01 8.17 -19.59
CA GLU A 157 6.59 7.83 -19.79
C GLU A 157 6.13 6.69 -18.88
N LEU A 158 7.05 5.86 -18.37
CA LEU A 158 6.75 4.75 -17.46
C LEU A 158 6.66 5.23 -16.00
N THR A 159 5.62 5.99 -15.68
CA THR A 159 5.42 6.55 -14.32
C THR A 159 5.22 5.48 -13.23
N ALA A 160 4.85 4.27 -13.63
CA ALA A 160 4.72 3.10 -12.75
C ALA A 160 6.08 2.48 -12.39
N CYS A 161 7.18 2.86 -13.05
CA CYS A 161 8.46 2.18 -12.98
C CYS A 161 9.57 3.03 -12.34
N LYS A 162 10.45 2.38 -11.58
CA LYS A 162 11.71 2.98 -11.11
C LYS A 162 12.75 1.90 -10.82
N LEU A 163 14.05 2.23 -10.87
CA LEU A 163 15.09 1.32 -10.40
C LEU A 163 15.06 1.21 -8.88
N ALA A 164 15.13 -0.03 -8.38
CA ALA A 164 15.25 -0.27 -6.95
C ALA A 164 16.58 0.31 -6.44
N LYS A 165 16.52 1.10 -5.38
CA LYS A 165 17.73 1.51 -4.67
C LYS A 165 18.25 0.32 -3.86
N PRO A 166 19.57 0.11 -3.80
CA PRO A 166 20.17 -0.90 -2.94
C PRO A 166 19.70 -0.73 -1.49
N ILE A 167 19.46 -1.86 -0.83
CA ILE A 167 19.10 -1.91 0.59
C ILE A 167 20.20 -2.73 1.27
N ALA A 168 20.33 -2.58 2.59
CA ALA A 168 21.19 -3.40 3.44
C ALA A 168 21.02 -4.92 3.17
N SER A 169 21.98 -5.73 3.62
CA SER A 169 21.96 -7.18 3.42
C SER A 169 20.71 -7.83 4.04
N LEU A 170 20.40 -9.06 3.63
CA LEU A 170 19.31 -9.83 4.24
C LEU A 170 19.52 -10.03 5.75
N ASP A 171 20.76 -10.10 6.19
CA ASP A 171 21.09 -10.34 7.61
C ASP A 171 20.82 -9.10 8.48
N ASP A 172 20.80 -7.91 7.86
CA ASP A 172 20.41 -6.65 8.54
C ASP A 172 18.88 -6.51 8.65
N LEU A 173 18.13 -7.24 7.84
CA LEU A 173 16.67 -7.28 7.93
C LEU A 173 16.31 -8.30 9.01
N ALA A 174 15.78 -7.86 10.14
CA ALA A 174 15.41 -8.75 11.25
C ALA A 174 14.25 -9.70 10.86
N LEU A 175 14.54 -10.66 9.98
CA LEU A 175 13.60 -11.62 9.43
C LEU A 175 13.39 -12.81 10.38
N ALA A 176 12.25 -13.47 10.24
CA ALA A 176 12.01 -14.74 10.90
C ALA A 176 13.02 -15.81 10.42
N SER A 177 13.29 -16.79 11.30
CA SER A 177 14.21 -17.88 11.01
C SER A 177 13.87 -18.59 9.70
N GLY A 178 14.88 -18.78 8.84
CA GLY A 178 14.74 -19.45 7.55
C GLY A 178 14.31 -18.59 6.37
N VAL A 179 13.68 -17.43 6.55
CA VAL A 179 13.23 -16.58 5.44
C VAL A 179 14.40 -16.06 4.62
N ALA A 180 15.50 -15.64 5.27
CA ALA A 180 16.70 -15.17 4.57
C ALA A 180 17.35 -16.29 3.72
N VAL A 181 17.41 -17.51 4.26
CA VAL A 181 17.93 -18.68 3.53
C VAL A 181 17.07 -18.99 2.32
N LEU A 182 15.75 -19.05 2.52
CA LEU A 182 14.81 -19.32 1.43
C LEU A 182 14.87 -18.23 0.36
N ALA A 183 15.02 -16.95 0.74
CA ALA A 183 15.15 -15.83 -0.19
C ALA A 183 16.42 -15.96 -1.04
N ARG A 184 17.58 -16.30 -0.44
CA ARG A 184 18.83 -16.54 -1.16
C ARG A 184 18.73 -17.70 -2.15
N GLU A 185 18.06 -18.79 -1.76
CA GLU A 185 17.84 -19.94 -2.67
C GLU A 185 16.86 -19.60 -3.79
N ALA A 186 15.76 -18.92 -3.49
CA ALA A 186 14.75 -18.54 -4.48
C ALA A 186 15.32 -17.68 -5.61
N VAL A 187 16.22 -16.74 -5.28
CA VAL A 187 16.87 -15.85 -6.27
C VAL A 187 17.84 -16.62 -7.19
N ARG A 188 18.29 -17.82 -6.82
CA ARG A 188 19.13 -18.69 -7.67
C ARG A 188 18.34 -19.37 -8.79
N MET A 189 17.04 -19.46 -8.66
CA MET A 189 16.19 -20.11 -9.65
C MET A 189 16.02 -19.23 -10.89
N THR A 190 16.46 -19.68 -12.03
CA THR A 190 16.56 -18.87 -13.26
C THR A 190 15.22 -18.53 -13.92
N ARG A 191 14.17 -19.33 -13.71
CA ARG A 191 12.84 -19.10 -14.32
C ARG A 191 11.71 -19.28 -13.30
N SER A 192 11.83 -18.63 -12.16
CA SER A 192 10.84 -18.68 -11.10
C SER A 192 10.17 -17.32 -10.88
N VAL A 193 9.06 -17.32 -10.15
CA VAL A 193 8.49 -16.14 -9.51
C VAL A 193 8.81 -16.21 -8.03
N VAL A 194 9.49 -15.21 -7.51
CA VAL A 194 9.76 -15.07 -6.07
C VAL A 194 8.72 -14.12 -5.50
N LEU A 195 7.71 -14.67 -4.81
CA LEU A 195 6.58 -13.92 -4.27
C LEU A 195 6.76 -13.68 -2.78
N ALA A 196 6.95 -12.45 -2.37
CA ALA A 196 6.94 -12.07 -0.95
C ALA A 196 5.52 -11.71 -0.51
N THR A 197 4.97 -12.46 0.46
CA THR A 197 3.63 -12.26 1.02
C THR A 197 3.68 -11.83 2.48
N GLY A 198 2.66 -11.12 2.94
CA GLY A 198 2.53 -10.66 4.32
C GLY A 198 1.92 -9.26 4.41
N ALA A 199 1.58 -8.80 5.62
CA ALA A 199 0.97 -7.50 5.85
C ALA A 199 1.83 -6.32 5.35
N ARG A 200 1.19 -5.18 5.11
CA ARG A 200 1.89 -3.96 4.69
C ARG A 200 2.88 -3.50 5.78
N GLY A 201 4.07 -3.12 5.38
CA GLY A 201 5.12 -2.65 6.30
C GLY A 201 6.10 -3.71 6.78
N LEU A 202 5.85 -5.01 6.54
CA LEU A 202 6.73 -6.12 6.95
C LEU A 202 8.02 -6.25 6.11
N GLY A 203 8.25 -5.35 5.16
CA GLY A 203 9.51 -5.37 4.40
C GLY A 203 9.51 -6.31 3.19
N ARG A 204 8.35 -6.68 2.63
CA ARG A 204 8.24 -7.56 1.43
C ARG A 204 9.15 -7.11 0.28
N ARG A 205 9.10 -5.79 -0.05
CA ARG A 205 9.99 -5.18 -1.04
C ARG A 205 11.46 -5.29 -0.61
N SER A 206 11.75 -4.96 0.65
CA SER A 206 13.12 -4.92 1.18
C SER A 206 13.81 -6.28 1.12
N VAL A 207 13.10 -7.36 1.47
CA VAL A 207 13.63 -8.73 1.39
C VAL A 207 14.01 -9.10 -0.04
N LEU A 208 13.15 -8.81 -1.02
CA LEU A 208 13.42 -9.13 -2.42
C LEU A 208 14.57 -8.30 -2.99
N VAL A 209 14.61 -6.99 -2.65
CA VAL A 209 15.69 -6.10 -3.10
C VAL A 209 17.03 -6.50 -2.47
N ALA A 210 17.05 -6.81 -1.16
CA ALA A 210 18.28 -7.25 -0.48
C ALA A 210 18.79 -8.57 -1.05
N ALA A 211 17.90 -9.57 -1.26
CA ALA A 211 18.26 -10.85 -1.84
C ALA A 211 18.82 -10.72 -3.27
N ALA A 212 18.23 -9.86 -4.09
CA ALA A 212 18.71 -9.56 -5.43
C ALA A 212 20.06 -8.81 -5.41
N HIS A 213 20.21 -7.84 -4.50
CA HIS A 213 21.43 -7.06 -4.35
C HIS A 213 22.64 -7.90 -3.94
N GLU A 214 22.47 -8.89 -3.03
CA GLU A 214 23.54 -9.86 -2.67
C GLU A 214 24.09 -10.62 -3.89
N ARG A 215 23.33 -10.67 -4.99
CA ARG A 215 23.74 -11.27 -6.27
C ARG A 215 24.05 -10.27 -7.36
N ALA A 216 24.27 -9.02 -7.01
CA ALA A 216 24.51 -7.91 -7.95
C ALA A 216 23.41 -7.78 -9.04
N MET A 217 22.18 -8.23 -8.76
CA MET A 217 21.04 -8.10 -9.66
C MET A 217 20.39 -6.73 -9.51
N LYS A 218 20.15 -6.07 -10.63
CA LYS A 218 19.36 -4.83 -10.68
C LYS A 218 17.87 -5.18 -10.77
N LEU A 219 17.02 -4.47 -10.03
CA LEU A 219 15.56 -4.65 -10.10
C LEU A 219 14.90 -3.39 -10.67
N LEU A 220 13.96 -3.60 -11.59
CA LEU A 220 13.01 -2.58 -12.04
C LEU A 220 11.71 -2.77 -11.26
N GLU A 221 11.42 -1.85 -10.36
CA GLU A 221 10.17 -1.82 -9.62
C GLU A 221 9.03 -1.37 -10.52
N ILE A 222 7.93 -2.09 -10.47
CA ILE A 222 6.71 -1.86 -11.23
C ILE A 222 5.56 -1.79 -10.22
N ASP A 223 5.01 -0.61 -9.99
CA ASP A 223 3.86 -0.46 -9.07
C ASP A 223 2.57 -0.84 -9.80
N ALA A 224 2.01 -2.00 -9.47
CA ALA A 224 0.79 -2.52 -10.07
C ALA A 224 -0.42 -1.56 -9.97
N ARG A 225 -0.45 -0.69 -8.95
CA ARG A 225 -1.53 0.30 -8.75
C ARG A 225 -1.53 1.42 -9.80
N LYS A 226 -0.37 1.64 -10.45
CA LYS A 226 -0.16 2.71 -11.43
C LYS A 226 -0.14 2.20 -12.86
N LEU A 227 -0.20 0.88 -13.07
CA LEU A 227 -0.23 0.29 -14.39
C LEU A 227 -1.53 0.65 -15.11
N SER A 228 -1.40 1.11 -16.33
CA SER A 228 -2.52 1.28 -17.23
C SER A 228 -2.91 -0.05 -17.89
N ASN A 229 -4.05 -0.07 -18.55
CA ASN A 229 -4.45 -1.22 -19.37
C ASN A 229 -3.86 -1.18 -20.80
N ASP A 230 -2.94 -0.26 -21.08
CA ASP A 230 -2.32 -0.13 -22.41
C ASP A 230 -1.30 -1.26 -22.66
N PRO A 231 -1.48 -2.09 -23.70
CA PRO A 231 -0.52 -3.12 -24.08
C PRO A 231 0.88 -2.57 -24.42
N ARG A 232 0.98 -1.30 -24.83
CA ARG A 232 2.24 -0.62 -25.14
C ARG A 232 3.09 -0.41 -23.88
N GLU A 233 2.46 -0.02 -22.77
CA GLU A 233 3.15 0.15 -21.49
C GLU A 233 3.89 -1.13 -21.08
N LEU A 234 3.23 -2.30 -21.19
CA LEU A 234 3.83 -3.59 -20.87
C LEU A 234 5.03 -3.92 -21.79
N ALA A 235 4.93 -3.58 -23.08
CA ALA A 235 6.05 -3.75 -24.01
C ALA A 235 7.25 -2.87 -23.63
N CYS A 236 7.00 -1.61 -23.27
CA CYS A 236 8.01 -0.67 -22.80
C CYS A 236 8.66 -1.14 -21.49
N ILE A 237 7.91 -1.71 -20.56
CA ILE A 237 8.45 -2.29 -19.32
C ILE A 237 9.43 -3.42 -19.63
N VAL A 238 9.08 -4.35 -20.51
CA VAL A 238 9.97 -5.44 -20.91
C VAL A 238 11.21 -4.90 -21.60
N ARG A 239 11.07 -3.88 -22.46
CA ARG A 239 12.20 -3.17 -23.09
C ARG A 239 13.14 -2.59 -22.04
N GLU A 240 12.61 -1.83 -21.06
CA GLU A 240 13.46 -1.23 -20.02
C GLU A 240 14.16 -2.28 -19.16
N CYS A 241 13.48 -3.37 -18.77
CA CYS A 241 14.13 -4.49 -18.08
C CYS A 241 15.34 -5.00 -18.88
N LYS A 242 15.18 -5.24 -20.19
CA LYS A 242 16.26 -5.70 -21.05
C LYS A 242 17.36 -4.66 -21.20
N LEU A 243 17.04 -3.39 -21.51
CA LEU A 243 18.01 -2.31 -21.70
C LEU A 243 18.85 -2.07 -20.43
N MET A 244 18.21 -2.06 -19.27
CA MET A 244 18.90 -1.84 -18.00
C MET A 244 19.63 -3.09 -17.49
N GLY A 245 19.37 -4.27 -18.06
CA GLY A 245 19.79 -5.54 -17.49
C GLY A 245 19.20 -5.76 -16.11
N ALA A 246 17.94 -5.33 -15.91
CA ALA A 246 17.24 -5.40 -14.65
C ALA A 246 16.14 -6.47 -14.70
N PHE A 247 15.86 -7.07 -13.54
CA PHE A 247 14.76 -8.02 -13.38
C PHE A 247 13.52 -7.31 -12.84
N PRO A 248 12.30 -7.70 -13.27
CA PRO A 248 11.08 -7.05 -12.83
C PRO A 248 10.77 -7.38 -11.37
N LEU A 249 10.39 -6.35 -10.61
CA LEU A 249 9.82 -6.44 -9.26
C LEU A 249 8.43 -5.82 -9.27
N VAL A 250 7.40 -6.65 -9.37
CA VAL A 250 6.00 -6.20 -9.37
C VAL A 250 5.53 -5.99 -7.94
N LEU A 251 5.24 -4.74 -7.58
CA LEU A 251 4.72 -4.39 -6.26
C LEU A 251 3.20 -4.45 -6.24
N ASN A 252 2.64 -5.05 -5.18
CA ASN A 252 1.19 -5.13 -4.94
C ASN A 252 0.42 -5.83 -6.07
N VAL A 253 0.89 -6.99 -6.50
CA VAL A 253 0.30 -7.75 -7.61
C VAL A 253 -1.17 -8.15 -7.35
N ASP A 254 -1.57 -8.24 -6.09
CA ASP A 254 -2.93 -8.47 -5.63
C ASP A 254 -3.92 -7.34 -5.98
N MET A 255 -3.43 -6.18 -6.39
CA MET A 255 -4.28 -5.06 -6.83
C MET A 255 -4.69 -5.17 -8.31
N LEU A 256 -4.13 -6.11 -9.06
CA LEU A 256 -4.50 -6.39 -10.44
C LEU A 256 -5.60 -7.46 -10.49
N ASP A 257 -6.57 -7.28 -11.38
CA ASP A 257 -7.51 -8.34 -11.71
C ASP A 257 -6.82 -9.54 -12.40
N GLU A 258 -7.49 -10.68 -12.46
CA GLU A 258 -6.91 -11.91 -13.03
C GLU A 258 -6.42 -11.73 -14.48
N ARG A 259 -7.15 -10.94 -15.30
CA ARG A 259 -6.80 -10.69 -16.70
C ARG A 259 -5.56 -9.82 -16.83
N ALA A 260 -5.46 -8.78 -16.00
CA ALA A 260 -4.29 -7.90 -15.96
C ALA A 260 -3.06 -8.66 -15.44
N GLN A 261 -3.20 -9.49 -14.40
CA GLN A 261 -2.14 -10.37 -13.91
C GLN A 261 -1.64 -11.32 -14.99
N GLN A 262 -2.54 -11.96 -15.72
CA GLN A 262 -2.17 -12.88 -16.79
C GLN A 262 -1.43 -12.16 -17.93
N ARG A 263 -1.97 -11.02 -18.40
CA ARG A 263 -1.31 -10.22 -19.46
C ARG A 263 0.09 -9.76 -19.04
N LEU A 264 0.24 -9.29 -17.82
CA LEU A 264 1.55 -8.89 -17.28
C LEU A 264 2.51 -10.09 -17.22
N GLY A 265 2.06 -11.22 -16.69
CA GLY A 265 2.85 -12.45 -16.61
C GLY A 265 3.31 -12.95 -17.98
N ASP A 266 2.41 -12.97 -18.97
CA ASP A 266 2.73 -13.40 -20.34
C ASP A 266 3.80 -12.50 -20.95
N ARG A 267 3.74 -11.20 -20.74
CA ARG A 267 4.76 -10.26 -21.22
C ARG A 267 6.09 -10.40 -20.49
N LEU A 268 6.07 -10.52 -19.16
CA LEU A 268 7.28 -10.69 -18.36
C LEU A 268 7.97 -12.05 -18.62
N ASN A 269 7.27 -13.05 -19.15
CA ASN A 269 7.87 -14.32 -19.56
C ASN A 269 8.94 -14.19 -20.66
N ALA A 270 8.97 -13.06 -21.40
CA ALA A 270 10.05 -12.74 -22.34
C ALA A 270 11.38 -12.39 -21.67
N ILE A 271 11.42 -12.26 -20.34
CA ILE A 271 12.64 -11.95 -19.58
C ILE A 271 13.27 -13.26 -19.10
N ASN A 272 14.54 -13.46 -19.45
CA ASN A 272 15.32 -14.60 -18.97
C ASN A 272 15.84 -14.29 -17.56
N GLY A 273 15.24 -14.92 -16.56
CA GLY A 273 15.61 -14.74 -15.15
C GLY A 273 14.40 -14.77 -14.22
N PRO A 274 14.59 -14.60 -12.91
CA PRO A 274 13.50 -14.58 -11.95
C PRO A 274 12.64 -13.33 -12.12
N ILE A 275 11.36 -13.46 -11.77
CA ILE A 275 10.41 -12.37 -11.61
C ILE A 275 10.14 -12.23 -10.11
N PHE A 276 10.22 -11.03 -9.60
CA PHE A 276 9.92 -10.75 -8.20
C PHE A 276 8.54 -10.14 -8.09
N ALA A 277 7.79 -10.52 -7.04
CA ALA A 277 6.46 -9.97 -6.82
C ALA A 277 6.17 -9.79 -5.32
N THR A 278 5.32 -8.83 -4.99
CA THR A 278 4.81 -8.64 -3.62
C THR A 278 3.29 -8.70 -3.60
N SER A 279 2.72 -9.35 -2.56
CA SER A 279 1.28 -9.42 -2.32
C SER A 279 0.97 -9.28 -0.83
N VAL A 280 -0.18 -8.71 -0.47
CA VAL A 280 -0.67 -8.67 0.91
C VAL A 280 -1.31 -10.00 1.27
N GLY A 281 -2.08 -10.60 0.34
CA GLY A 281 -2.84 -11.81 0.56
C GLY A 281 -1.98 -13.08 0.59
N ARG A 282 -2.37 -14.05 1.41
CA ARG A 282 -1.84 -15.42 1.37
C ARG A 282 -2.45 -16.15 0.18
N GLY A 283 -1.64 -16.94 -0.52
CA GLY A 283 -2.15 -17.83 -1.60
C GLY A 283 -2.59 -17.08 -2.85
N THR A 284 -2.03 -15.90 -3.13
CA THR A 284 -2.24 -15.22 -4.42
C THR A 284 -1.82 -16.17 -5.53
N ALA A 285 -2.80 -16.75 -6.23
CA ALA A 285 -2.55 -17.67 -7.33
C ALA A 285 -2.07 -16.88 -8.55
N LEU A 286 -0.75 -16.74 -8.68
CA LEU A 286 -0.15 -16.15 -9.87
C LEU A 286 -0.15 -17.18 -11.01
N ARG A 287 -0.94 -16.93 -12.06
CA ARG A 287 -1.00 -17.78 -13.27
C ARG A 287 0.05 -17.35 -14.30
N TRP A 288 1.34 -17.34 -13.90
CA TRP A 288 2.40 -16.79 -14.75
C TRP A 288 3.25 -17.85 -15.46
N ASN A 289 2.76 -19.06 -15.62
CA ASN A 289 3.47 -20.16 -16.29
C ASN A 289 4.92 -20.37 -15.82
N ARG A 290 5.19 -20.08 -14.54
CA ARG A 290 6.49 -20.27 -13.87
C ARG A 290 6.26 -20.82 -12.47
N PRO A 291 7.17 -21.64 -11.94
CA PRO A 291 7.11 -22.06 -10.54
C PRO A 291 7.18 -20.86 -9.61
N VAL A 292 6.31 -20.83 -8.59
CA VAL A 292 6.23 -19.76 -7.60
C VAL A 292 6.89 -20.22 -6.32
N VAL A 293 7.86 -19.45 -5.84
CA VAL A 293 8.48 -19.61 -4.52
C VAL A 293 7.91 -18.52 -3.61
N GLU A 294 7.09 -18.91 -2.64
CA GLU A 294 6.47 -17.96 -1.71
C GLU A 294 7.35 -17.74 -0.48
N LEU A 295 7.73 -16.48 -0.25
CA LEU A 295 8.39 -15.99 0.96
C LEU A 295 7.36 -15.38 1.88
N ARG A 296 6.97 -16.09 2.94
CA ARG A 296 5.96 -15.63 3.90
C ARG A 296 6.62 -14.80 4.98
N LEU A 297 6.24 -13.53 5.07
CA LEU A 297 6.71 -12.62 6.10
C LEU A 297 5.70 -12.55 7.23
N ALA A 298 6.12 -12.97 8.41
CA ALA A 298 5.37 -12.82 9.65
C ALA A 298 5.75 -11.50 10.35
N PRO A 299 4.89 -10.96 11.23
CA PRO A 299 5.27 -9.85 12.10
C PRO A 299 6.55 -10.18 12.87
N PRO A 300 7.49 -9.24 12.98
CA PRO A 300 8.76 -9.51 13.67
C PRO A 300 8.55 -9.69 15.17
N SER A 301 9.30 -10.60 15.79
CA SER A 301 9.33 -10.77 17.24
C SER A 301 9.78 -9.48 17.95
N SER A 302 9.52 -9.35 19.26
CA SER A 302 9.95 -8.17 20.03
C SER A 302 11.47 -7.94 19.93
N LYS A 303 12.26 -9.01 19.95
CA LYS A 303 13.73 -8.95 19.79
C LYS A 303 14.12 -8.46 18.39
N ALA A 304 13.40 -8.86 17.37
CA ALA A 304 13.64 -8.40 15.99
C ALA A 304 13.25 -6.92 15.82
N ARG A 305 12.13 -6.47 16.42
CA ARG A 305 11.76 -5.05 16.45
C ARG A 305 12.78 -4.18 17.18
N ALA A 306 13.33 -4.67 18.30
CA ALA A 306 14.38 -3.96 19.04
C ALA A 306 15.60 -3.68 18.14
N LYS A 307 16.03 -4.64 17.31
CA LYS A 307 17.11 -4.41 16.34
C LYS A 307 16.78 -3.29 15.34
N HIS A 308 15.52 -3.16 14.90
CA HIS A 308 15.11 -2.06 14.03
C HIS A 308 15.18 -0.71 14.75
N TRP A 309 14.72 -0.62 16.00
CA TRP A 309 14.82 0.61 16.80
C TRP A 309 16.28 0.98 17.09
N HIS A 310 17.10 0.00 17.49
CA HIS A 310 18.54 0.21 17.69
C HIS A 310 19.21 0.80 16.43
N ARG A 311 18.95 0.20 15.27
CA ARG A 311 19.52 0.69 14.01
C ARG A 311 18.96 2.07 13.62
N ALA A 312 17.66 2.28 13.79
CA ALA A 312 17.00 3.52 13.39
C ALA A 312 17.40 4.71 14.26
N LEU A 313 17.64 4.53 15.55
CA LEU A 313 17.94 5.62 16.49
C LEU A 313 19.40 5.65 16.96
N GLY A 314 20.16 4.55 16.83
CA GLY A 314 21.49 4.41 17.42
C GLY A 314 21.46 4.29 18.95
N THR A 315 20.32 3.89 19.53
CA THR A 315 20.12 3.77 20.98
C THR A 315 20.76 2.50 21.54
N GLY A 316 20.97 2.43 22.87
CA GLY A 316 21.41 1.22 23.55
C GLY A 316 20.39 0.07 23.45
N ASP A 317 20.83 -1.16 23.65
CA ASP A 317 19.98 -2.35 23.54
C ASP A 317 18.78 -2.32 24.51
N GLY A 318 18.96 -1.78 25.74
CA GLY A 318 17.89 -1.64 26.72
C GLY A 318 16.78 -0.70 26.24
N ASP A 319 17.15 0.47 25.71
CA ASP A 319 16.21 1.46 25.19
C ASP A 319 15.49 0.94 23.95
N ALA A 320 16.22 0.26 23.06
CA ALA A 320 15.65 -0.34 21.86
C ALA A 320 14.61 -1.42 22.21
N GLN A 321 14.87 -2.21 23.26
CA GLN A 321 13.94 -3.24 23.74
C GLN A 321 12.70 -2.63 24.41
N TYR A 322 12.88 -1.56 25.16
CA TYR A 322 11.78 -0.77 25.72
C TYR A 322 10.89 -0.19 24.60
N LEU A 323 11.49 0.48 23.61
CA LEU A 323 10.76 1.04 22.46
C LEU A 323 10.04 -0.03 21.64
N ALA A 324 10.65 -1.20 21.44
CA ALA A 324 10.02 -2.32 20.73
C ALA A 324 8.82 -2.91 21.49
N GLY A 325 8.82 -2.81 22.82
CA GLY A 325 7.68 -3.17 23.65
C GLY A 325 6.58 -2.13 23.65
N GLN A 326 6.98 -0.86 23.76
CA GLN A 326 6.05 0.28 23.81
C GLN A 326 5.40 0.58 22.46
N TYR A 327 6.18 0.47 21.37
CA TYR A 327 5.70 0.76 20.00
C TYR A 327 5.88 -0.47 19.10
N PRO A 328 4.95 -1.42 19.14
CA PRO A 328 5.04 -2.66 18.35
C PRO A 328 4.67 -2.45 16.88
N ILE A 329 5.15 -1.38 16.27
CA ILE A 329 4.91 -1.00 14.88
C ILE A 329 5.77 -1.78 13.89
N ALA A 330 5.34 -1.81 12.63
CA ALA A 330 6.06 -2.51 11.56
C ALA A 330 7.43 -1.86 11.26
N PRO A 331 8.44 -2.63 10.82
CA PRO A 331 9.81 -2.14 10.57
C PRO A 331 9.90 -0.88 9.72
N ALA A 332 9.12 -0.81 8.64
CA ALA A 332 9.10 0.36 7.77
C ALA A 332 8.56 1.63 8.45
N LEU A 333 7.74 1.48 9.49
CA LEU A 333 7.23 2.58 10.30
C LEU A 333 8.24 3.03 11.35
N VAL A 334 9.06 2.11 11.88
CA VAL A 334 10.15 2.43 12.82
C VAL A 334 11.14 3.41 12.19
N GLU A 335 11.57 3.16 10.94
CA GLU A 335 12.49 4.05 10.22
C GLU A 335 11.88 5.45 10.02
N ARG A 336 10.64 5.51 9.54
CA ARG A 336 9.92 6.78 9.34
C ARG A 336 9.67 7.53 10.65
N ALA A 337 9.32 6.81 11.72
CA ALA A 337 9.10 7.39 13.03
C ALA A 337 10.40 7.98 13.60
N ALA A 338 11.52 7.28 13.41
CA ALA A 338 12.84 7.76 13.82
C ALA A 338 13.27 9.01 13.02
N GLU A 339 13.01 9.05 11.70
CA GLU A 339 13.25 10.24 10.86
C GLU A 339 12.40 11.43 11.33
N ALA A 340 11.11 11.22 11.58
CA ALA A 340 10.21 12.26 12.07
C ALA A 340 10.61 12.76 13.47
N ALA A 341 11.05 11.87 14.35
CA ALA A 341 11.56 12.23 15.68
C ALA A 341 12.82 13.09 15.59
N ARG A 342 13.79 12.72 14.74
CA ARG A 342 15.00 13.51 14.49
C ARG A 342 14.68 14.89 13.91
N ALA A 343 13.80 14.95 12.93
CA ALA A 343 13.37 16.21 12.34
C ALA A 343 12.75 17.15 13.39
N ARG A 344 12.04 16.59 14.38
CA ARG A 344 11.44 17.35 15.49
C ARG A 344 12.47 17.78 16.52
N ALA A 345 13.44 16.94 16.83
CA ALA A 345 14.53 17.27 17.74
C ALA A 345 15.48 18.33 17.15
N ALA A 346 15.54 18.42 15.82
CA ALA A 346 16.49 19.30 15.10
C ALA A 346 17.94 19.07 15.51
N GLU A 347 18.57 20.04 16.17
CA GLU A 347 19.98 19.99 16.61
C GLU A 347 20.17 19.52 18.07
N ARG A 348 19.07 19.33 18.83
CA ARG A 348 19.13 18.84 20.21
C ARG A 348 19.10 17.32 20.29
N ASP A 349 19.46 16.78 21.44
CA ASP A 349 19.33 15.35 21.70
C ASP A 349 17.87 14.88 21.63
N LEU A 350 17.69 13.66 21.15
CA LEU A 350 16.39 13.02 21.05
C LEU A 350 15.81 12.73 22.45
N GLU A 351 14.62 13.23 22.70
CA GLU A 351 13.87 12.94 23.92
C GLU A 351 12.73 11.92 23.64
N PRO A 352 12.27 11.18 24.66
CA PRO A 352 11.15 10.24 24.52
C PRO A 352 9.89 10.85 23.86
N ARG A 353 9.59 12.11 24.16
CA ARG A 353 8.47 12.85 23.56
C ARG A 353 8.60 13.06 22.06
N ASP A 354 9.82 13.11 21.51
CA ASP A 354 10.04 13.25 20.06
C ASP A 354 9.79 11.94 19.36
N ILE A 355 10.20 10.83 19.98
CA ILE A 355 9.94 9.48 19.46
C ILE A 355 8.44 9.23 19.45
N GLU A 356 7.75 9.54 20.54
CA GLU A 356 6.29 9.42 20.64
C GLU A 356 5.60 10.24 19.56
N ALA A 357 5.98 11.51 19.39
CA ALA A 357 5.41 12.38 18.36
C ALA A 357 5.75 11.89 16.93
N GLY A 358 6.96 11.34 16.71
CA GLY A 358 7.34 10.74 15.45
C GLY A 358 6.50 9.51 15.11
N VAL A 359 6.28 8.62 16.07
CA VAL A 359 5.40 7.46 15.92
C VAL A 359 3.98 7.92 15.58
N ARG A 360 3.42 8.85 16.37
CA ARG A 360 2.08 9.39 16.14
C ARG A 360 1.92 9.99 14.74
N SER A 361 2.87 10.82 14.31
CA SER A 361 2.83 11.45 12.99
C SER A 361 2.76 10.42 11.86
N VAL A 362 3.53 9.34 11.96
CA VAL A 362 3.56 8.27 10.94
C VAL A 362 2.27 7.44 10.94
N LEU A 363 1.66 7.23 12.11
CA LEU A 363 0.39 6.51 12.24
C LEU A 363 -0.77 7.36 11.72
N ASP A 364 -0.82 8.63 12.09
CA ASP A 364 -1.84 9.57 11.61
C ASP A 364 -1.81 9.72 10.09
N ASP A 365 -0.62 9.83 9.48
CA ASP A 365 -0.46 9.89 8.02
C ASP A 365 -1.02 8.64 7.29
N ARG A 366 -0.88 7.47 7.89
CA ARG A 366 -1.37 6.23 7.30
C ARG A 366 -2.87 6.01 7.40
N LEU A 367 -3.46 6.43 8.51
CA LEU A 367 -4.89 6.26 8.80
C LEU A 367 -5.70 7.49 8.40
N SER A 368 -5.02 8.60 8.06
CA SER A 368 -5.68 9.83 7.59
C SER A 368 -6.57 9.55 6.37
N GLY A 369 -7.78 10.07 6.43
CA GLY A 369 -8.79 9.84 5.38
C GLY A 369 -9.72 8.65 5.61
N LEU A 370 -9.31 7.62 6.37
CA LEU A 370 -10.12 6.42 6.64
C LEU A 370 -10.58 6.32 8.10
N ALA A 371 -9.81 6.87 9.03
CA ALA A 371 -10.10 6.86 10.46
C ALA A 371 -9.57 8.13 11.13
N GLN A 372 -10.14 8.46 12.27
CA GLN A 372 -9.74 9.59 13.10
C GLN A 372 -9.18 9.08 14.43
N ARG A 373 -8.06 9.67 14.86
CA ARG A 373 -7.52 9.34 16.18
C ARG A 373 -8.42 9.87 17.27
N LEU A 374 -8.64 9.05 18.29
CA LEU A 374 -9.39 9.41 19.48
C LEU A 374 -8.43 9.76 20.62
N ASP A 375 -8.45 11.00 21.07
CA ASP A 375 -7.64 11.42 22.22
C ASP A 375 -8.29 10.97 23.53
N VAL A 376 -7.55 10.12 24.28
CA VAL A 376 -8.03 9.56 25.53
C VAL A 376 -7.63 10.46 26.68
N LYS A 377 -8.59 11.21 27.22
CA LYS A 377 -8.41 12.10 28.37
C LYS A 377 -8.90 11.50 29.71
N GLN A 378 -9.79 10.52 29.60
CA GLN A 378 -10.45 9.90 30.76
C GLN A 378 -9.53 8.88 31.45
N SER A 379 -9.83 8.62 32.73
CA SER A 379 -9.18 7.60 33.55
C SER A 379 -10.17 6.49 33.93
N TRP A 380 -9.66 5.40 34.51
CA TRP A 380 -10.52 4.34 35.05
C TRP A 380 -11.42 4.82 36.18
N ASP A 381 -11.03 5.89 36.88
CA ASP A 381 -11.83 6.48 37.97
C ASP A 381 -13.10 7.20 37.46
N ASP A 382 -13.12 7.56 36.16
CA ASP A 382 -14.27 8.17 35.50
C ASP A 382 -15.32 7.15 35.06
N LEU A 383 -15.02 5.85 35.16
CA LEU A 383 -15.87 4.77 34.68
C LEU A 383 -16.29 3.86 35.85
N VAL A 384 -17.59 3.74 36.04
CA VAL A 384 -18.17 2.82 37.03
C VAL A 384 -18.63 1.57 36.30
N LEU A 385 -18.07 0.43 36.67
CA LEU A 385 -18.34 -0.89 36.09
C LEU A 385 -18.68 -1.93 37.15
N ALA A 386 -19.50 -2.89 36.80
CA ALA A 386 -19.72 -4.09 37.60
C ALA A 386 -18.42 -4.94 37.67
N ASP A 387 -18.20 -5.65 38.77
CA ASP A 387 -16.99 -6.46 39.00
C ASP A 387 -16.76 -7.49 37.89
N ASP A 388 -17.81 -8.13 37.40
CA ASP A 388 -17.75 -9.13 36.31
C ASP A 388 -17.21 -8.50 35.01
N HIS A 389 -17.58 -7.26 34.73
CA HIS A 389 -17.06 -6.51 33.57
C HIS A 389 -15.57 -6.22 33.73
N VAL A 390 -15.11 -5.85 34.93
CA VAL A 390 -13.70 -5.61 35.23
C VAL A 390 -12.87 -6.88 35.02
N ILE A 391 -13.39 -8.04 35.45
CA ILE A 391 -12.73 -9.34 35.23
C ILE A 391 -12.60 -9.64 33.74
N ALA A 392 -13.70 -9.54 32.98
CA ALA A 392 -13.70 -9.79 31.53
C ALA A 392 -12.73 -8.87 30.76
N LEU A 393 -12.62 -7.61 31.18
CA LEU A 393 -11.68 -6.66 30.59
C LEU A 393 -10.22 -7.00 30.93
N ARG A 394 -9.93 -7.45 32.14
CA ARG A 394 -8.58 -7.93 32.52
C ARG A 394 -8.17 -9.15 31.69
N GLU A 395 -9.09 -10.06 31.43
CA GLU A 395 -8.86 -11.22 30.54
C GLU A 395 -8.56 -10.75 29.10
N LEU A 396 -9.31 -9.77 28.58
CA LEU A 396 -9.07 -9.19 27.26
C LEU A 396 -7.66 -8.57 27.18
N VAL A 397 -7.28 -7.74 28.16
CA VAL A 397 -5.95 -7.12 28.25
C VAL A 397 -4.86 -8.18 28.36
N ALA A 398 -5.05 -9.22 29.18
CA ALA A 398 -4.11 -10.33 29.31
C ALA A 398 -3.93 -11.09 27.99
N ARG A 399 -5.02 -11.34 27.26
CA ARG A 399 -4.98 -11.98 25.93
C ARG A 399 -4.15 -11.19 24.92
N VAL A 400 -4.25 -9.86 24.94
CA VAL A 400 -3.43 -9.00 24.08
C VAL A 400 -1.97 -9.00 24.52
N ARG A 401 -1.70 -8.77 25.81
CA ARG A 401 -0.33 -8.67 26.35
C ARG A 401 0.46 -9.98 26.23
N ARG A 402 -0.19 -11.13 26.40
CA ARG A 402 0.45 -12.46 26.40
C ARG A 402 0.35 -13.19 25.07
N ARG A 403 -0.11 -12.51 24.04
CA ARG A 403 -0.33 -13.07 22.71
C ARG A 403 0.93 -13.74 22.13
N GLY A 404 2.09 -13.08 22.20
CA GLY A 404 3.35 -13.65 21.73
C GLY A 404 3.70 -14.95 22.44
N THR A 405 3.63 -14.96 23.78
CA THR A 405 3.90 -16.16 24.58
C THR A 405 2.97 -17.32 24.21
N VAL A 406 1.65 -17.07 24.12
CA VAL A 406 0.67 -18.14 23.90
C VAL A 406 0.75 -18.64 22.44
N TYR A 407 0.74 -17.74 21.47
CA TYR A 407 0.67 -18.14 20.07
C TYR A 407 2.02 -18.57 19.48
N GLU A 408 3.13 -17.87 19.84
CA GLU A 408 4.46 -18.13 19.28
C GLU A 408 5.23 -19.13 20.16
N ASP A 409 5.47 -18.81 21.45
CA ASP A 409 6.33 -19.63 22.31
C ASP A 409 5.66 -20.99 22.67
N TRP A 410 4.35 -21.01 22.92
CA TRP A 410 3.58 -22.22 23.23
C TRP A 410 3.03 -22.93 22.00
N GLY A 411 3.12 -22.30 20.79
CA GLY A 411 2.73 -22.90 19.52
C GLY A 411 1.23 -23.04 19.29
N PHE A 412 0.37 -22.29 20.00
CA PHE A 412 -1.07 -22.34 19.79
C PHE A 412 -1.49 -21.79 18.41
N ALA A 413 -0.67 -20.96 17.77
CA ALA A 413 -0.96 -20.44 16.44
C ALA A 413 -1.18 -21.56 15.41
N ASP A 414 -0.36 -22.62 15.46
CA ASP A 414 -0.45 -23.77 14.54
C ASP A 414 -1.72 -24.62 14.76
N LYS A 415 -2.28 -24.58 15.98
CA LYS A 415 -3.51 -25.31 16.32
C LYS A 415 -4.78 -24.53 15.95
N VAL A 416 -4.75 -23.21 16.13
CA VAL A 416 -5.94 -22.34 15.93
C VAL A 416 -6.09 -21.95 14.45
N GLY A 417 -4.99 -21.72 13.73
CA GLY A 417 -4.94 -21.44 12.30
C GLY A 417 -5.51 -20.07 11.86
N LYS A 418 -6.62 -19.60 12.44
CA LYS A 418 -7.29 -18.31 12.16
C LYS A 418 -7.77 -17.65 13.45
N GLY A 419 -8.14 -16.36 13.39
CA GLY A 419 -8.70 -15.64 14.55
C GLY A 419 -7.66 -15.32 15.62
N LEU A 420 -6.42 -15.06 15.21
CA LEU A 420 -5.33 -14.68 16.12
C LEU A 420 -5.46 -13.25 16.66
N GLY A 421 -6.33 -12.43 16.08
CA GLY A 421 -6.65 -11.08 16.56
C GLY A 421 -7.62 -11.06 17.72
N VAL A 422 -7.90 -9.87 18.20
CA VAL A 422 -8.89 -9.64 19.26
C VAL A 422 -10.01 -8.77 18.69
N ALA A 423 -11.20 -9.33 18.58
CA ALA A 423 -12.43 -8.61 18.24
C ALA A 423 -13.34 -8.57 19.46
N ALA A 424 -13.68 -7.38 19.94
CA ALA A 424 -14.57 -7.18 21.08
C ALA A 424 -15.80 -6.36 20.67
N LEU A 425 -16.95 -6.70 21.20
CA LEU A 425 -18.19 -5.95 21.04
C LEU A 425 -18.65 -5.40 22.39
N PHE A 426 -18.88 -4.09 22.45
CA PHE A 426 -19.52 -3.45 23.58
C PHE A 426 -20.93 -3.02 23.17
N SER A 427 -21.93 -3.66 23.73
CA SER A 427 -23.34 -3.38 23.46
C SER A 427 -24.03 -2.73 24.68
N GLY A 428 -25.11 -2.02 24.45
CA GLY A 428 -25.94 -1.46 25.53
C GLY A 428 -26.51 -0.08 25.19
N PRO A 429 -27.34 0.48 26.06
CA PRO A 429 -28.01 1.76 25.83
C PRO A 429 -27.03 2.92 25.56
N PRO A 430 -27.45 3.99 24.88
CA PRO A 430 -26.62 5.16 24.67
C PRO A 430 -26.21 5.82 25.99
N GLY A 431 -24.99 6.35 26.06
CA GLY A 431 -24.45 7.03 27.24
C GLY A 431 -23.97 6.11 28.37
N THR A 432 -23.84 4.79 28.14
CA THR A 432 -23.30 3.84 29.13
C THR A 432 -21.76 3.76 29.14
N GLY A 433 -21.07 4.53 28.30
CA GLY A 433 -19.60 4.63 28.33
C GLY A 433 -18.86 3.66 27.39
N LYS A 434 -19.51 3.09 26.38
CA LYS A 434 -18.91 2.11 25.43
C LYS A 434 -17.63 2.63 24.75
N THR A 435 -17.71 3.81 24.17
CA THR A 435 -16.56 4.46 23.48
C THR A 435 -15.46 4.82 24.46
N MET A 436 -15.83 5.30 25.67
CA MET A 436 -14.88 5.59 26.74
C MET A 436 -14.15 4.32 27.19
N LEU A 437 -14.86 3.21 27.34
CA LEU A 437 -14.27 1.92 27.69
C LEU A 437 -13.26 1.44 26.65
N ALA A 438 -13.58 1.57 25.36
CA ALA A 438 -12.66 1.25 24.26
C ALA A 438 -11.37 2.09 24.37
N SER A 439 -11.51 3.38 24.68
CA SER A 439 -10.39 4.31 24.86
C SER A 439 -9.51 3.93 26.04
N LEU A 440 -10.11 3.56 27.18
CA LEU A 440 -9.38 3.14 28.37
C LEU A 440 -8.59 1.84 28.16
N ILE A 441 -9.16 0.88 27.41
CA ILE A 441 -8.47 -0.36 27.02
C ILE A 441 -7.24 -0.04 26.15
N ALA A 442 -7.41 0.83 25.15
CA ALA A 442 -6.29 1.22 24.30
C ALA A 442 -5.17 1.87 25.12
N ARG A 443 -5.51 2.76 26.05
CA ARG A 443 -4.55 3.38 26.99
C ARG A 443 -3.87 2.35 27.91
N GLU A 444 -4.62 1.40 28.46
CA GLU A 444 -4.09 0.33 29.29
C GLU A 444 -3.09 -0.57 28.54
N LEU A 445 -3.32 -0.73 27.24
CA LEU A 445 -2.44 -1.47 26.33
C LEU A 445 -1.28 -0.64 25.77
N ASN A 446 -1.22 0.66 26.06
CA ASN A 446 -0.30 1.63 25.45
C ASN A 446 -0.39 1.63 23.91
N LEU A 447 -1.61 1.56 23.38
CA LEU A 447 -1.88 1.58 21.94
C LEU A 447 -2.69 2.82 21.58
N GLU A 448 -2.41 3.37 20.41
CA GLU A 448 -3.26 4.42 19.83
C GLU A 448 -4.59 3.82 19.37
N ILE A 449 -5.67 4.58 19.50
CA ILE A 449 -7.01 4.17 19.06
C ILE A 449 -7.51 5.08 17.95
N TYR A 450 -8.05 4.47 16.91
CA TYR A 450 -8.59 5.16 15.74
C TYR A 450 -10.04 4.76 15.51
N VAL A 451 -10.92 5.74 15.39
CA VAL A 451 -12.33 5.56 15.06
C VAL A 451 -12.47 5.51 13.55
N ALA A 452 -13.00 4.42 13.05
CA ALA A 452 -13.30 4.26 11.62
C ALA A 452 -14.41 5.22 11.19
N ASP A 453 -14.17 5.99 10.14
CA ASP A 453 -15.17 6.89 9.58
C ASP A 453 -16.08 6.14 8.60
N LEU A 454 -17.18 5.61 9.13
CA LEU A 454 -18.12 4.79 8.35
C LEU A 454 -18.71 5.55 7.16
N SER A 455 -18.85 6.88 7.26
CA SER A 455 -19.38 7.71 6.18
C SER A 455 -18.46 7.77 4.97
N LYS A 456 -17.15 7.63 5.19
CA LYS A 456 -16.15 7.58 4.14
C LYS A 456 -15.90 6.16 3.63
N LEU A 457 -16.15 5.15 4.45
CA LEU A 457 -15.93 3.75 4.09
C LEU A 457 -17.02 3.18 3.18
N VAL A 458 -18.28 3.64 3.36
CA VAL A 458 -19.41 3.18 2.55
C VAL A 458 -19.49 4.01 1.27
N SER A 459 -19.11 3.41 0.15
CA SER A 459 -19.16 4.06 -1.18
C SER A 459 -20.38 3.58 -1.98
N LYS A 460 -20.90 4.45 -2.86
CA LYS A 460 -21.96 4.08 -3.82
C LYS A 460 -21.43 3.19 -4.96
N TYR A 461 -20.11 3.03 -5.09
CA TYR A 461 -19.48 2.25 -6.14
C TYR A 461 -19.09 0.87 -5.66
N VAL A 462 -19.43 -0.16 -6.44
CA VAL A 462 -19.18 -1.57 -6.14
C VAL A 462 -17.68 -1.85 -6.03
N GLY A 463 -17.25 -2.49 -4.94
CA GLY A 463 -15.86 -2.87 -4.69
C GLY A 463 -14.98 -1.77 -4.07
N GLU A 464 -15.46 -0.53 -3.99
CA GLU A 464 -14.68 0.57 -3.40
C GLU A 464 -14.69 0.50 -1.86
N THR A 465 -15.83 0.15 -1.28
CA THR A 465 -15.99 -0.12 0.16
C THR A 465 -15.04 -1.25 0.62
N GLU A 466 -14.99 -2.36 -0.11
CA GLU A 466 -14.11 -3.48 0.21
C GLU A 466 -12.63 -3.08 0.17
N LYS A 467 -12.25 -2.28 -0.82
CA LYS A 467 -10.88 -1.75 -0.96
C LYS A 467 -10.51 -0.83 0.21
N GLN A 468 -11.38 0.10 0.58
CA GLN A 468 -11.16 1.04 1.68
C GLN A 468 -11.10 0.32 3.03
N LEU A 469 -11.98 -0.66 3.26
CA LEU A 469 -11.92 -1.53 4.44
C LEU A 469 -10.62 -2.32 4.49
N SER A 470 -10.18 -2.90 3.37
CA SER A 470 -8.89 -3.59 3.31
C SER A 470 -7.73 -2.66 3.67
N GLU A 471 -7.73 -1.45 3.13
CA GLU A 471 -6.69 -0.45 3.40
C GLU A 471 -6.70 -0.01 4.87
N LEU A 472 -7.87 0.18 5.46
CA LEU A 472 -8.03 0.52 6.87
C LEU A 472 -7.47 -0.58 7.80
N PHE A 473 -7.90 -1.83 7.59
CA PHE A 473 -7.42 -2.95 8.41
C PHE A 473 -5.92 -3.18 8.23
N ASP A 474 -5.40 -3.10 7.01
CA ASP A 474 -3.97 -3.24 6.74
C ASP A 474 -3.14 -2.12 7.38
N ALA A 475 -3.66 -0.89 7.38
CA ALA A 475 -3.01 0.24 8.02
C ALA A 475 -3.01 0.09 9.56
N ALA A 476 -4.15 -0.30 10.14
CA ALA A 476 -4.28 -0.52 11.58
C ALA A 476 -3.39 -1.69 12.06
N GLU A 477 -3.31 -2.77 11.28
CA GLU A 477 -2.46 -3.93 11.58
C GLU A 477 -0.96 -3.55 11.55
N ALA A 478 -0.53 -2.82 10.53
CA ALA A 478 0.84 -2.35 10.40
C ALA A 478 1.21 -1.33 11.50
N ALA A 479 0.23 -0.56 11.95
CA ALA A 479 0.34 0.43 13.03
C ALA A 479 0.25 -0.20 14.42
N HIS A 480 -0.20 -1.45 14.54
CA HIS A 480 -0.62 -2.06 15.81
C HIS A 480 -1.58 -1.18 16.62
N ALA A 481 -2.43 -0.45 15.94
CA ALA A 481 -3.42 0.42 16.54
C ALA A 481 -4.70 -0.34 16.88
N VAL A 482 -5.43 0.16 17.87
CA VAL A 482 -6.80 -0.29 18.14
C VAL A 482 -7.74 0.38 17.14
N LEU A 483 -8.49 -0.45 16.41
CA LEU A 483 -9.50 0.02 15.48
C LEU A 483 -10.86 0.00 16.18
N LEU A 484 -11.51 1.15 16.26
CA LEU A 484 -12.83 1.30 16.83
C LEU A 484 -13.86 1.56 15.73
N PHE A 485 -14.87 0.70 15.65
CA PHE A 485 -16.09 0.94 14.88
C PHE A 485 -17.17 1.39 15.85
N ASP A 486 -17.36 2.69 15.95
CA ASP A 486 -18.39 3.26 16.83
C ASP A 486 -19.74 3.25 16.12
N GLU A 487 -20.83 2.96 16.85
CA GLU A 487 -22.18 2.82 16.31
C GLU A 487 -22.25 1.87 15.11
N ALA A 488 -21.62 0.72 15.23
CA ALA A 488 -21.45 -0.26 14.16
C ALA A 488 -22.76 -0.98 13.74
N ASP A 489 -23.89 -0.59 14.28
CA ASP A 489 -25.21 -1.17 14.01
C ASP A 489 -25.55 -1.20 12.51
N SER A 490 -25.12 -0.19 11.76
CA SER A 490 -25.38 -0.08 10.32
C SER A 490 -24.58 -1.07 9.48
N LEU A 491 -23.40 -1.46 9.93
CA LEU A 491 -22.50 -2.37 9.20
C LEU A 491 -22.72 -3.84 9.53
N PHE A 492 -23.21 -4.13 10.73
CA PHE A 492 -23.32 -5.48 11.28
C PHE A 492 -24.77 -5.92 11.48
N GLY A 493 -25.70 -5.17 10.89
CA GLY A 493 -27.13 -5.48 10.94
C GLY A 493 -27.45 -6.89 10.43
N LYS A 494 -28.54 -7.46 10.92
CA LYS A 494 -29.06 -8.73 10.41
C LYS A 494 -29.25 -8.62 8.90
N ARG A 495 -28.89 -9.69 8.21
CA ARG A 495 -29.08 -9.80 6.76
C ARG A 495 -30.53 -9.55 6.40
N THR A 496 -30.75 -8.58 5.53
CA THR A 496 -32.08 -8.33 4.98
C THR A 496 -32.39 -9.35 3.88
N ASP A 497 -33.67 -9.77 3.79
CA ASP A 497 -34.09 -10.55 2.64
C ASP A 497 -33.85 -9.75 1.36
N VAL A 498 -33.18 -10.38 0.40
CA VAL A 498 -32.76 -9.73 -0.85
C VAL A 498 -34.02 -9.40 -1.66
N LYS A 499 -34.48 -8.16 -1.56
CA LYS A 499 -35.60 -7.61 -2.36
C LYS A 499 -35.14 -6.63 -3.44
N SER A 500 -33.91 -6.11 -3.29
CA SER A 500 -33.32 -5.14 -4.23
C SER A 500 -31.84 -5.44 -4.48
N SER A 501 -31.27 -4.81 -5.52
CA SER A 501 -29.83 -4.86 -5.80
C SER A 501 -29.02 -4.30 -4.62
N ASN A 502 -29.52 -3.26 -3.95
CA ASN A 502 -28.85 -2.62 -2.81
C ASN A 502 -28.74 -3.58 -1.61
N ASP A 503 -29.76 -4.42 -1.35
CA ASP A 503 -29.72 -5.41 -0.25
C ASP A 503 -28.64 -6.47 -0.50
N ARG A 504 -28.44 -6.84 -1.77
CA ARG A 504 -27.40 -7.79 -2.17
C ARG A 504 -26.00 -7.22 -1.91
N TYR A 505 -25.78 -5.94 -2.18
CA TYR A 505 -24.50 -5.26 -1.96
C TYR A 505 -24.22 -5.08 -0.47
N ALA A 506 -25.17 -4.64 0.33
CA ALA A 506 -25.03 -4.52 1.77
C ALA A 506 -24.66 -5.88 2.43
N ASN A 507 -25.25 -6.99 1.97
CA ASN A 507 -24.90 -8.31 2.43
C ASN A 507 -23.47 -8.74 2.02
N LEU A 508 -22.96 -8.32 0.85
CA LEU A 508 -21.59 -8.58 0.41
C LEU A 508 -20.59 -7.81 1.27
N GLU A 509 -20.83 -6.54 1.53
CA GLU A 509 -19.99 -5.71 2.40
C GLU A 509 -19.87 -6.27 3.82
N THR A 510 -21.01 -6.68 4.40
CA THR A 510 -21.04 -7.33 5.72
C THR A 510 -20.23 -8.64 5.71
N ASN A 511 -20.37 -9.47 4.68
CA ASN A 511 -19.60 -10.71 4.55
C ASN A 511 -18.09 -10.45 4.42
N TYR A 512 -17.71 -9.46 3.61
CA TYR A 512 -16.31 -9.06 3.47
C TYR A 512 -15.70 -8.61 4.80
N LEU A 513 -16.44 -7.77 5.54
CA LEU A 513 -16.03 -7.28 6.85
C LEU A 513 -15.86 -8.44 7.86
N LEU A 514 -16.79 -9.41 7.85
CA LEU A 514 -16.69 -10.62 8.67
C LEU A 514 -15.43 -11.43 8.34
N GLN A 515 -15.16 -11.64 7.05
CA GLN A 515 -13.98 -12.36 6.60
C GLN A 515 -12.69 -11.60 6.98
N ARG A 516 -12.72 -10.27 6.88
CA ARG A 516 -11.58 -9.44 7.22
C ARG A 516 -11.26 -9.44 8.70
N LEU A 517 -12.29 -9.39 9.56
CA LEU A 517 -12.16 -9.53 11.02
C LEU A 517 -11.55 -10.88 11.43
N GLU A 518 -11.94 -11.98 10.77
CA GLU A 518 -11.36 -13.30 11.04
C GLU A 518 -9.86 -13.37 10.71
N SER A 519 -9.43 -12.66 9.67
CA SER A 519 -8.04 -12.63 9.23
C SER A 519 -7.20 -11.55 9.92
N PHE A 520 -7.86 -10.56 10.54
CA PHE A 520 -7.20 -9.46 11.21
C PHE A 520 -6.43 -9.94 12.44
N THR A 521 -5.17 -9.56 12.53
CA THR A 521 -4.31 -9.95 13.64
C THR A 521 -4.19 -8.86 14.71
N GLY A 522 -4.78 -7.70 14.50
CA GLY A 522 -4.80 -6.56 15.44
C GLY A 522 -5.93 -6.63 16.46
N ILE A 523 -6.27 -5.46 17.00
CA ILE A 523 -7.36 -5.28 17.98
C ILE A 523 -8.45 -4.46 17.32
N CYS A 524 -9.66 -5.00 17.28
CA CYS A 524 -10.85 -4.35 16.77
C CYS A 524 -11.92 -4.31 17.86
N ILE A 525 -12.39 -3.12 18.16
CA ILE A 525 -13.49 -2.90 19.11
C ILE A 525 -14.68 -2.34 18.35
N LEU A 526 -15.84 -2.88 18.62
CA LEU A 526 -17.09 -2.44 18.02
C LEU A 526 -18.02 -1.97 19.14
N THR A 527 -18.76 -0.91 18.91
CA THR A 527 -19.84 -0.50 19.80
C THR A 527 -21.19 -0.60 19.10
N SER A 528 -22.22 -0.93 19.86
CA SER A 528 -23.58 -1.03 19.36
C SER A 528 -24.58 -0.51 20.40
N ASN A 529 -25.59 0.21 19.94
CA ASN A 529 -26.71 0.62 20.77
C ASN A 529 -27.84 -0.41 20.76
N HIS A 530 -27.86 -1.33 19.79
CA HIS A 530 -28.92 -2.31 19.55
C HIS A 530 -28.37 -3.71 19.34
N GLU A 531 -28.14 -4.45 20.42
CA GLU A 531 -27.61 -5.81 20.38
C GLU A 531 -28.45 -6.78 19.52
N SER A 532 -29.77 -6.63 19.54
CA SER A 532 -30.70 -7.47 18.78
C SER A 532 -30.53 -7.38 17.26
N ASN A 533 -29.87 -6.32 16.77
CA ASN A 533 -29.66 -6.08 15.34
C ASN A 533 -28.40 -6.75 14.80
N ILE A 534 -27.51 -7.23 15.68
CA ILE A 534 -26.23 -7.82 15.26
C ILE A 534 -26.44 -9.27 14.77
N ASP A 535 -25.85 -9.59 13.61
CA ASP A 535 -25.93 -10.95 13.04
C ASP A 535 -25.28 -11.98 14.00
N PRO A 536 -25.95 -13.07 14.34
CA PRO A 536 -25.42 -14.15 15.18
C PRO A 536 -24.13 -14.77 14.63
N ALA A 537 -23.95 -14.78 13.31
CA ALA A 537 -22.70 -15.25 12.68
C ALA A 537 -21.51 -14.36 13.06
N PHE A 538 -21.75 -13.08 13.33
CA PHE A 538 -20.76 -12.14 13.81
C PHE A 538 -20.40 -12.39 15.28
N GLN A 539 -21.40 -12.59 16.14
CA GLN A 539 -21.19 -12.81 17.58
C GLN A 539 -20.26 -14.00 17.87
N ARG A 540 -20.33 -15.07 17.07
CA ARG A 540 -19.48 -16.26 17.21
C ARG A 540 -17.99 -16.01 16.93
N ARG A 541 -17.65 -14.89 16.29
CA ARG A 541 -16.28 -14.51 15.91
C ARG A 541 -15.65 -13.54 16.90
N LEU A 542 -16.44 -13.04 17.84
CA LEU A 542 -15.95 -12.12 18.86
C LEU A 542 -15.16 -12.87 19.93
N SER A 543 -14.06 -12.25 20.34
CA SER A 543 -13.24 -12.70 21.48
C SER A 543 -13.88 -12.35 22.81
N LEU A 544 -14.64 -11.26 22.84
CA LEU A 544 -15.37 -10.77 24.00
C LEU A 544 -16.66 -10.08 23.54
N HIS A 545 -17.75 -10.36 24.20
CA HIS A 545 -18.98 -9.59 24.11
C HIS A 545 -19.31 -9.07 25.50
N LEU A 546 -19.31 -7.77 25.68
CA LEU A 546 -19.61 -7.09 26.93
C LEU A 546 -20.88 -6.27 26.77
N ARG A 547 -21.89 -6.57 27.59
CA ARG A 547 -23.14 -5.85 27.61
C ARG A 547 -23.13 -4.86 28.77
N LEU A 548 -23.08 -3.57 28.44
CA LEU A 548 -23.20 -2.50 29.42
C LEU A 548 -24.68 -2.20 29.67
N GLU A 549 -25.13 -2.41 30.89
CA GLU A 549 -26.48 -2.09 31.30
C GLU A 549 -26.61 -0.66 31.83
N LEU A 550 -27.82 -0.20 32.06
CA LEU A 550 -28.02 1.05 32.78
C LEU A 550 -27.46 0.91 34.20
N PRO A 551 -26.79 1.93 34.72
CA PRO A 551 -26.17 1.83 36.04
C PRO A 551 -27.22 1.63 37.15
N THR A 552 -26.89 0.81 38.13
CA THR A 552 -27.66 0.60 39.35
C THR A 552 -27.75 1.89 40.18
N PRO A 553 -28.67 2.02 41.15
CA PRO A 553 -28.73 3.22 42.02
C PRO A 553 -27.40 3.54 42.71
N LEU A 554 -26.64 2.53 43.14
CA LEU A 554 -25.33 2.74 43.75
C LEU A 554 -24.31 3.26 42.75
N GLU A 555 -24.29 2.69 41.56
CA GLU A 555 -23.38 3.14 40.47
C GLU A 555 -23.76 4.56 39.99
N ARG A 556 -25.07 4.88 39.90
CA ARG A 556 -25.49 6.25 39.57
C ARG A 556 -25.05 7.26 40.63
N ALA A 557 -25.12 6.92 41.91
CA ALA A 557 -24.62 7.79 42.98
C ALA A 557 -23.12 8.02 42.87
N ALA A 558 -22.36 6.98 42.54
CA ALA A 558 -20.92 7.09 42.26
C ALA A 558 -20.63 7.96 41.03
N LEU A 559 -21.40 7.80 39.94
CA LEU A 559 -21.28 8.62 38.73
C LEU A 559 -21.60 10.09 39.01
N TRP A 560 -22.66 10.40 39.74
CA TRP A 560 -22.96 11.79 40.15
C TRP A 560 -21.79 12.41 40.91
N LYS A 561 -21.19 11.66 41.85
CA LYS A 561 -20.05 12.12 42.61
C LYS A 561 -18.81 12.32 41.73
N ALA A 562 -18.52 11.39 40.84
CA ALA A 562 -17.37 11.46 39.92
C ALA A 562 -17.47 12.62 38.93
N MET A 563 -18.70 13.07 38.58
CA MET A 563 -18.91 14.24 37.70
C MET A 563 -18.66 15.58 38.38
N MET A 564 -18.43 15.60 39.69
CA MET A 564 -18.12 16.85 40.43
C MET A 564 -16.61 17.03 40.52
N PRO A 565 -16.01 18.01 39.80
CA PRO A 565 -14.58 18.32 39.92
C PRO A 565 -14.24 18.81 41.32
N THR A 566 -13.07 18.46 41.82
CA THR A 566 -12.57 18.88 43.15
C THR A 566 -12.48 20.39 43.32
N ASN A 567 -12.33 21.15 42.23
CA ASN A 567 -12.22 22.61 42.24
C ASN A 567 -13.59 23.30 42.05
N ALA A 568 -14.67 22.55 41.84
CA ALA A 568 -16.00 23.13 41.70
C ALA A 568 -16.58 23.51 43.07
N PRO A 569 -17.24 24.65 43.21
CA PRO A 569 -17.95 25.01 44.44
C PRO A 569 -19.22 24.14 44.56
N VAL A 570 -19.15 23.05 45.29
CA VAL A 570 -20.25 22.11 45.49
C VAL A 570 -20.66 22.08 46.94
N GLU A 571 -21.96 22.19 47.21
CA GLU A 571 -22.53 22.00 48.56
C GLU A 571 -22.50 20.51 48.98
N VAL A 572 -22.89 20.27 50.21
CA VAL A 572 -23.12 18.89 50.68
C VAL A 572 -24.36 18.34 50.01
N ILE A 573 -24.20 17.33 49.14
CA ILE A 573 -25.26 16.78 48.30
C ILE A 573 -25.46 15.28 48.64
N ASP A 574 -26.72 14.85 48.79
CA ASP A 574 -27.03 13.45 48.84
C ASP A 574 -27.24 12.86 47.44
N PHE A 575 -26.13 12.41 46.87
CA PHE A 575 -26.15 11.78 45.54
C PHE A 575 -26.98 10.48 45.48
N ARG A 576 -27.25 9.83 46.62
CA ARG A 576 -28.07 8.64 46.65
C ARG A 576 -29.54 8.96 46.36
N ASN A 577 -30.03 10.08 46.89
CA ASN A 577 -31.41 10.54 46.61
C ASN A 577 -31.58 10.85 45.10
N LEU A 578 -30.66 11.58 44.48
CA LEU A 578 -30.68 11.81 43.04
C LEU A 578 -30.63 10.52 42.23
N ALA A 579 -29.76 9.58 42.63
CA ALA A 579 -29.59 8.30 41.98
C ALA A 579 -30.83 7.39 42.04
N HIS A 580 -31.57 7.43 43.13
CA HIS A 580 -32.81 6.67 43.26
C HIS A 580 -33.92 7.26 42.41
N ARG A 581 -34.01 8.57 42.37
CA ARG A 581 -35.12 9.27 41.69
C ARG A 581 -34.98 9.26 40.18
N PHE A 582 -33.74 9.41 39.65
CA PHE A 582 -33.50 9.51 38.23
C PHE A 582 -32.74 8.29 37.70
N GLU A 583 -33.49 7.41 37.03
CA GLU A 583 -32.89 6.26 36.34
C GLU A 583 -32.41 6.68 34.97
N MET A 584 -31.10 7.06 34.88
CA MET A 584 -30.48 7.56 33.66
C MET A 584 -29.05 7.03 33.49
N SER A 585 -28.57 7.03 32.24
CA SER A 585 -27.18 6.61 31.94
C SER A 585 -26.17 7.68 32.35
N GLY A 586 -24.89 7.29 32.39
CA GLY A 586 -23.78 8.21 32.71
C GLY A 586 -23.70 9.44 31.80
N GLY A 587 -24.08 9.30 30.53
CA GLY A 587 -24.13 10.41 29.58
C GLY A 587 -25.15 11.49 29.99
N TYR A 588 -26.34 11.08 30.40
CA TYR A 588 -27.37 12.01 30.88
C TYR A 588 -27.01 12.61 32.24
N ILE A 589 -26.39 11.82 33.14
CA ILE A 589 -25.86 12.32 34.42
C ILE A 589 -24.84 13.42 34.17
N LYS A 590 -23.91 13.21 33.24
CA LYS A 590 -22.91 14.19 32.83
C LYS A 590 -23.55 15.48 32.32
N ASN A 591 -24.54 15.38 31.44
CA ASN A 591 -25.24 16.53 30.88
C ASN A 591 -25.96 17.33 31.98
N ALA A 592 -26.66 16.62 32.87
CA ALA A 592 -27.37 17.24 33.99
C ALA A 592 -26.38 17.92 34.96
N ALA A 593 -25.27 17.30 35.29
CA ALA A 593 -24.23 17.87 36.13
C ALA A 593 -23.63 19.16 35.51
N LEU A 594 -23.31 19.08 34.21
CA LEU A 594 -22.76 20.24 33.49
C LEU A 594 -23.77 21.38 33.38
N ARG A 595 -25.06 21.08 33.14
CA ARG A 595 -26.14 22.06 33.12
C ARG A 595 -26.27 22.74 34.48
N ALA A 596 -26.27 22.00 35.58
CA ALA A 596 -26.32 22.53 36.93
C ALA A 596 -25.11 23.45 37.25
N ALA A 597 -23.92 23.04 36.78
CA ALA A 597 -22.72 23.86 36.95
C ALA A 597 -22.81 25.22 36.23
N PHE A 598 -23.34 25.24 34.98
CA PHE A 598 -23.54 26.48 34.26
C PHE A 598 -24.59 27.38 34.94
N LEU A 599 -25.68 26.80 35.44
CA LEU A 599 -26.69 27.55 36.18
C LEU A 599 -26.13 28.14 37.49
N ALA A 600 -25.37 27.32 38.25
CA ALA A 600 -24.70 27.77 39.46
C ALA A 600 -23.71 28.94 39.21
N ALA A 601 -22.96 28.84 38.10
CA ALA A 601 -22.01 29.89 37.71
C ALA A 601 -22.73 31.20 37.29
N ASP A 602 -23.85 31.09 36.57
CA ASP A 602 -24.66 32.25 36.17
C ASP A 602 -25.31 32.94 37.39
N GLU A 603 -25.82 32.14 38.31
CA GLU A 603 -26.42 32.59 39.56
C GLU A 603 -25.38 33.01 40.63
N GLN A 604 -24.08 32.83 40.37
CA GLN A 604 -22.96 33.04 41.30
C GLN A 604 -23.13 32.29 42.64
N THR A 605 -23.67 31.09 42.59
CA THR A 605 -23.93 30.22 43.74
C THR A 605 -23.11 28.92 43.61
N PRO A 606 -22.88 28.19 44.70
CA PRO A 606 -22.35 26.82 44.58
C PRO A 606 -23.36 25.89 43.90
N ILE A 607 -22.90 24.77 43.39
CA ILE A 607 -23.75 23.72 42.85
C ILE A 607 -24.53 23.10 43.98
N THR A 608 -25.84 23.29 43.99
CA THR A 608 -26.77 22.80 45.01
C THR A 608 -27.51 21.54 44.55
N GLU A 609 -28.06 20.77 45.50
CA GLU A 609 -28.90 19.60 45.18
C GLU A 609 -30.14 20.03 44.38
N ALA A 610 -30.69 21.20 44.64
CA ALA A 610 -31.87 21.73 43.91
C ALA A 610 -31.55 22.00 42.42
N LEU A 611 -30.36 22.55 42.11
CA LEU A 611 -29.91 22.78 40.74
C LEU A 611 -29.64 21.45 40.00
N LEU A 612 -29.04 20.47 40.67
CA LEU A 612 -28.85 19.13 40.09
C LEU A 612 -30.18 18.44 39.83
N HIS A 613 -31.10 18.54 40.77
CA HIS A 613 -32.44 17.97 40.62
C HIS A 613 -33.20 18.59 39.44
N ARG A 614 -33.21 19.94 39.35
CA ARG A 614 -33.80 20.66 38.22
C ARG A 614 -33.17 20.29 36.89
N SER A 615 -31.86 20.18 36.82
CA SER A 615 -31.14 19.79 35.62
C SER A 615 -31.38 18.34 35.24
N ALA A 616 -31.44 17.44 36.22
CA ALA A 616 -31.79 16.03 36.02
C ALA A 616 -33.21 15.84 35.49
N MET A 617 -34.19 16.63 35.97
CA MET A 617 -35.56 16.63 35.45
C MET A 617 -35.60 16.91 33.95
N VAL A 618 -34.88 17.97 33.50
CA VAL A 618 -34.85 18.35 32.09
C VAL A 618 -34.25 17.22 31.20
N GLU A 619 -33.18 16.58 31.65
CA GLU A 619 -32.60 15.42 30.93
C GLU A 619 -33.51 14.22 30.95
N TYR A 620 -34.24 13.99 32.06
CA TYR A 620 -35.17 12.88 32.21
C TYR A 620 -36.40 13.03 31.31
N GLU A 621 -36.94 14.26 31.21
CA GLU A 621 -38.01 14.59 30.26
C GLU A 621 -37.56 14.43 28.82
N ALA A 622 -36.29 14.81 28.48
CA ALA A 622 -35.71 14.60 27.17
C ALA A 622 -35.59 13.10 26.79
N MET A 623 -35.49 12.22 27.78
CA MET A 623 -35.56 10.76 27.59
C MET A 623 -36.98 10.26 27.35
N GLY A 624 -38.02 11.10 27.41
CA GLY A 624 -39.42 10.71 27.33
C GLY A 624 -39.95 10.03 28.61
N LYS A 625 -39.24 10.18 29.74
CA LYS A 625 -39.64 9.66 31.04
C LYS A 625 -40.30 10.77 31.85
N ILE A 626 -41.34 10.41 32.63
CA ILE A 626 -42.03 11.32 33.55
C ILE A 626 -41.62 10.91 34.97
N VAL A 627 -41.34 11.91 35.83
CA VAL A 627 -40.91 11.70 37.23
C VAL A 627 -42.11 11.47 38.12
#